data_1ddaca7eb569c8d589f6ab235905751d
#
_entry.id   1ddaca7eb569c8d589f6ab235905751d
#
_cell.length_a   1.000
_cell.length_b   1.000
_cell.length_c   1.000
_cell.angle_alpha   90.00
_cell.angle_beta   90.00
_cell.angle_gamma   90.00
#
_symmetry.space_group_name_H-M   'P 1'
#
loop_
_entity.id
_entity.type
_entity.pdbx_description
1 polymer ?
#
loop_
_entity_poly.entity_id
_entity_poly.type
_entity_poly.pdbx_seq_one_letter_code
_entity_poly.pdbx_strand_id
1 'polypeptide(L)'
;MNKKLLRIILTVVLLVGAWLVEHFAALPMWQLLLVYLVPYLVIGYDVLGEAVEGIMEGDPFDEDFLMSLATIGALLIGFLPGAEPQFIEGVFVMLFFQVGELFEHYAEDRARKSISDLMDIRPDVAYVERKGSVEKVSPDAVNIGETLIIKPGEKIPLDGTILEGTSSLNTVALTGESLPRDVSEGMEVISGCVNLSGVLKVRVDKLFSESTAAKIIQLVEKASENKSHSESFIRRFARVYTPIVVISALALAIIPPFFYDSYATALGVWLYRALTFLVVSCPCALVISIPLTFFSGIGGASHRGVLIKGGNYMDALARLSTVMFDKTGTLTRGSFAVEAVHPETLSEHELLHLAAHVERYSTHPIALALRQAYKNEADSCKVEDIKETAGQGITASINGKTVSVGNVRMMTTLGITPPVCERCAHQTGTVVHVAVNGEYAGHIVISDQLKDDSIAAIDSLKQLGVRKTVMLTGDKEEVARQIAEETKVTEYHANLLPADKVDYITRFITAKKEGETIAFVGDGINDAPVLARADVGIAMGALGSDAAIEAADVILMDDKLSKIALAIKLSRRTIFIAKENAWFAIGIKVAVLLLATFGLASMGLAVFADVGVMVLAVLNAMRAR
;
A
#
# COMPACT_ATOMS: atom_id res chain seq x y z
N MET A 1 -11.80 -8.74 -29.81
CA MET A 1 -12.80 -9.65 -29.23
C MET A 1 -12.05 -10.84 -28.66
N ASN A 2 -12.19 -11.14 -27.38
CA ASN A 2 -11.39 -12.13 -26.67
C ASN A 2 -11.67 -13.54 -27.25
N LYS A 3 -10.64 -14.36 -27.52
CA LYS A 3 -10.81 -15.72 -28.09
C LYS A 3 -11.77 -16.58 -27.25
N LYS A 4 -11.71 -16.43 -25.90
CA LYS A 4 -12.62 -17.12 -24.98
C LYS A 4 -14.11 -16.73 -25.21
N LEU A 5 -14.40 -15.43 -25.40
CA LEU A 5 -15.76 -14.96 -25.68
C LEU A 5 -16.32 -15.53 -26.99
N LEU A 6 -15.50 -15.59 -28.04
CA LEU A 6 -15.91 -16.18 -29.32
C LEU A 6 -16.26 -17.68 -29.19
N ARG A 7 -15.46 -18.43 -28.39
CA ARG A 7 -15.74 -19.83 -28.07
C ARG A 7 -17.07 -20.03 -27.33
N ILE A 8 -17.31 -19.20 -26.32
CA ILE A 8 -18.57 -19.23 -25.55
C ILE A 8 -19.76 -19.02 -26.49
N ILE A 9 -19.73 -18.01 -27.36
CA ILE A 9 -20.78 -17.72 -28.34
C ILE A 9 -20.97 -18.91 -29.30
N LEU A 10 -19.86 -19.46 -29.82
CA LEU A 10 -19.90 -20.60 -30.74
C LEU A 10 -20.52 -21.83 -30.04
N THR A 11 -20.15 -22.10 -28.81
CA THR A 11 -20.69 -23.23 -28.02
C THR A 11 -22.17 -23.07 -27.74
N VAL A 12 -22.65 -21.85 -27.44
CA VAL A 12 -24.09 -21.60 -27.29
C VAL A 12 -24.87 -21.94 -28.59
N VAL A 13 -24.34 -21.52 -29.75
CA VAL A 13 -24.96 -21.84 -31.04
C VAL A 13 -24.96 -23.35 -31.30
N LEU A 14 -23.82 -24.03 -31.03
CA LEU A 14 -23.73 -25.48 -31.19
C LEU A 14 -24.64 -26.24 -30.22
N LEU A 15 -24.77 -25.77 -28.98
CA LEU A 15 -25.61 -26.37 -27.96
C LEU A 15 -27.09 -26.26 -28.36
N VAL A 16 -27.54 -25.09 -28.85
CA VAL A 16 -28.87 -24.91 -29.38
C VAL A 16 -29.10 -25.83 -30.59
N GLY A 17 -28.11 -25.96 -31.48
CA GLY A 17 -28.16 -26.89 -32.59
C GLY A 17 -28.27 -28.35 -32.14
N ALA A 18 -27.51 -28.77 -31.15
CA ALA A 18 -27.58 -30.11 -30.58
C ALA A 18 -28.93 -30.40 -29.93
N TRP A 19 -29.50 -29.43 -29.22
CA TRP A 19 -30.83 -29.53 -28.62
C TRP A 19 -31.92 -29.68 -29.68
N LEU A 20 -31.83 -28.93 -30.78
CA LEU A 20 -32.77 -29.07 -31.92
C LEU A 20 -32.68 -30.46 -32.55
N VAL A 21 -31.46 -30.98 -32.74
CA VAL A 21 -31.23 -32.34 -33.27
C VAL A 21 -31.88 -33.38 -32.35
N GLU A 22 -31.69 -33.27 -31.03
CA GLU A 22 -32.31 -34.17 -30.05
C GLU A 22 -33.85 -34.12 -30.12
N HIS A 23 -34.41 -32.91 -30.29
CA HIS A 23 -35.85 -32.73 -30.28
C HIS A 23 -36.54 -33.23 -31.57
N PHE A 24 -35.89 -33.07 -32.74
CA PHE A 24 -36.49 -33.38 -34.03
C PHE A 24 -36.01 -34.70 -34.65
N ALA A 25 -34.86 -35.21 -34.24
CA ALA A 25 -34.29 -36.45 -34.75
C ALA A 25 -34.30 -37.52 -33.65
N ALA A 26 -35.10 -38.58 -33.82
CA ALA A 26 -35.09 -39.72 -32.88
C ALA A 26 -33.80 -40.52 -32.99
N LEU A 27 -32.71 -40.00 -32.51
CA LEU A 27 -31.39 -40.61 -32.55
C LEU A 27 -31.17 -41.55 -31.36
N PRO A 28 -30.44 -42.68 -31.54
CA PRO A 28 -30.01 -43.51 -30.42
C PRO A 28 -29.04 -42.78 -29.53
N MET A 29 -29.01 -43.16 -28.24
CA MET A 29 -28.26 -42.45 -27.18
C MET A 29 -26.78 -42.22 -27.52
N TRP A 30 -26.07 -43.17 -28.13
CA TRP A 30 -24.67 -43.02 -28.52
C TRP A 30 -24.43 -41.97 -29.61
N GLN A 31 -25.40 -41.78 -30.52
CA GLN A 31 -25.32 -40.71 -31.53
C GLN A 31 -25.62 -39.33 -30.91
N LEU A 32 -26.54 -39.25 -29.94
CA LEU A 32 -26.76 -38.04 -29.17
C LEU A 32 -25.49 -37.66 -28.37
N LEU A 33 -24.83 -38.61 -27.75
CA LEU A 33 -23.55 -38.35 -27.11
C LEU A 33 -22.53 -37.69 -28.08
N LEU A 34 -22.40 -38.21 -29.31
CA LEU A 34 -21.49 -37.62 -30.32
C LEU A 34 -21.90 -36.21 -30.72
N VAL A 35 -23.19 -35.92 -30.80
CA VAL A 35 -23.73 -34.57 -31.11
C VAL A 35 -23.35 -33.59 -29.99
N TYR A 36 -23.53 -33.98 -28.73
CA TYR A 36 -23.21 -33.12 -27.59
C TYR A 36 -21.69 -33.05 -27.26
N LEU A 37 -20.92 -34.07 -27.69
CA LEU A 37 -19.48 -34.09 -27.53
C LEU A 37 -18.80 -32.93 -28.31
N VAL A 38 -19.38 -32.49 -29.43
CA VAL A 38 -18.84 -31.40 -30.24
C VAL A 38 -18.84 -30.08 -29.45
N PRO A 39 -19.97 -29.53 -28.98
CA PRO A 39 -19.97 -28.32 -28.17
C PRO A 39 -19.21 -28.49 -26.85
N TYR A 40 -19.21 -29.70 -26.24
CA TYR A 40 -18.44 -30.00 -25.03
C TYR A 40 -16.94 -29.85 -25.24
N LEU A 41 -16.38 -30.43 -26.31
CA LEU A 41 -14.95 -30.32 -26.61
C LEU A 41 -14.55 -28.91 -27.05
N VAL A 42 -15.43 -28.18 -27.75
CA VAL A 42 -15.18 -26.80 -28.15
C VAL A 42 -15.03 -25.88 -26.95
N ILE A 43 -15.83 -26.07 -25.90
CA ILE A 43 -15.80 -25.22 -24.71
C ILE A 43 -14.78 -25.70 -23.67
N GLY A 44 -14.59 -27.03 -23.53
CA GLY A 44 -13.88 -27.63 -22.42
C GLY A 44 -12.47 -28.13 -22.71
N TYR A 45 -11.92 -27.99 -23.94
CA TYR A 45 -10.62 -28.60 -24.27
C TYR A 45 -9.46 -28.09 -23.41
N ASP A 46 -9.49 -26.82 -22.99
CA ASP A 46 -8.51 -26.21 -22.09
C ASP A 46 -8.65 -26.73 -20.66
N VAL A 47 -9.86 -26.73 -20.10
CA VAL A 47 -10.16 -27.28 -18.76
C VAL A 47 -9.76 -28.75 -18.67
N LEU A 48 -10.04 -29.53 -19.71
CA LEU A 48 -9.63 -30.94 -19.79
C LEU A 48 -8.09 -31.06 -19.86
N GLY A 49 -7.43 -30.16 -20.58
CA GLY A 49 -5.97 -30.10 -20.67
C GLY A 49 -5.32 -29.77 -19.33
N GLU A 50 -5.81 -28.73 -18.67
CA GLU A 50 -5.34 -28.28 -17.34
C GLU A 50 -5.60 -29.34 -16.27
N ALA A 51 -6.74 -30.03 -16.30
CA ALA A 51 -7.01 -31.17 -15.41
C ALA A 51 -6.00 -32.34 -15.57
N VAL A 52 -5.59 -32.62 -16.82
CA VAL A 52 -4.56 -33.65 -17.08
C VAL A 52 -3.18 -33.19 -16.62
N GLU A 53 -2.84 -31.92 -16.83
CA GLU A 53 -1.58 -31.32 -16.40
C GLU A 53 -1.48 -31.31 -14.86
N GLY A 54 -2.55 -30.92 -14.15
CA GLY A 54 -2.62 -30.96 -12.68
C GLY A 54 -2.39 -32.38 -12.09
N ILE A 55 -2.95 -33.42 -12.73
CA ILE A 55 -2.69 -34.80 -12.34
C ILE A 55 -1.19 -35.17 -12.53
N MET A 56 -0.58 -34.69 -13.64
CA MET A 56 0.83 -34.97 -13.94
C MET A 56 1.79 -34.24 -12.99
N GLU A 57 1.42 -33.05 -12.54
CA GLU A 57 2.18 -32.23 -11.58
C GLU A 57 2.01 -32.67 -10.12
N GLY A 58 1.07 -33.59 -9.84
CA GLY A 58 0.86 -34.15 -8.51
C GLY A 58 -0.10 -33.35 -7.63
N ASP A 59 -0.90 -32.46 -8.22
CA ASP A 59 -2.04 -31.78 -7.58
C ASP A 59 -3.37 -32.18 -8.25
N PRO A 60 -3.82 -33.44 -8.07
CA PRO A 60 -4.93 -34.03 -8.83
C PRO A 60 -6.32 -33.58 -8.36
N PHE A 61 -6.41 -32.64 -7.39
CA PHE A 61 -7.68 -32.21 -6.80
C PHE A 61 -7.93 -30.70 -6.99
N ASP A 62 -7.51 -30.16 -8.14
CA ASP A 62 -7.84 -28.80 -8.55
C ASP A 62 -9.29 -28.67 -9.04
N GLU A 63 -9.71 -27.45 -9.32
CA GLU A 63 -11.07 -27.17 -9.78
C GLU A 63 -11.34 -27.71 -11.19
N ASP A 64 -10.35 -27.70 -12.08
CA ASP A 64 -10.47 -28.18 -13.45
C ASP A 64 -10.67 -29.69 -13.50
N PHE A 65 -9.97 -30.44 -12.64
CA PHE A 65 -10.20 -31.87 -12.47
C PHE A 65 -11.61 -32.17 -11.96
N LEU A 66 -12.09 -31.45 -10.93
CA LEU A 66 -13.43 -31.68 -10.39
C LEU A 66 -14.52 -31.38 -11.43
N MET A 67 -14.37 -30.29 -12.19
CA MET A 67 -15.29 -29.91 -13.25
C MET A 67 -15.26 -30.91 -14.41
N SER A 68 -14.08 -31.34 -14.82
CA SER A 68 -13.90 -32.36 -15.86
C SER A 68 -14.53 -33.68 -15.45
N LEU A 69 -14.27 -34.17 -14.24
CA LEU A 69 -14.84 -35.40 -13.71
C LEU A 69 -16.39 -35.34 -13.66
N ALA A 70 -16.94 -34.26 -13.17
CA ALA A 70 -18.38 -34.09 -13.03
C ALA A 70 -19.09 -33.99 -14.39
N THR A 71 -18.53 -33.24 -15.33
CA THR A 71 -19.14 -33.04 -16.65
C THR A 71 -18.99 -34.27 -17.56
N ILE A 72 -17.87 -34.96 -17.51
CA ILE A 72 -17.71 -36.29 -18.17
C ILE A 72 -18.69 -37.29 -17.54
N GLY A 73 -18.82 -37.29 -16.21
CA GLY A 73 -19.78 -38.13 -15.51
C GLY A 73 -21.22 -37.86 -15.96
N ALA A 74 -21.61 -36.60 -16.13
CA ALA A 74 -22.93 -36.18 -16.63
C ALA A 74 -23.17 -36.69 -18.06
N LEU A 75 -22.18 -36.63 -18.94
CA LEU A 75 -22.28 -37.16 -20.31
C LEU A 75 -22.42 -38.68 -20.34
N LEU A 76 -21.84 -39.40 -19.40
CA LEU A 76 -21.81 -40.88 -19.38
C LEU A 76 -22.93 -41.51 -18.55
N ILE A 77 -23.55 -40.75 -17.63
CA ILE A 77 -24.53 -41.28 -16.67
C ILE A 77 -25.73 -41.93 -17.32
N GLY A 78 -26.17 -41.41 -18.47
CA GLY A 78 -27.31 -41.95 -19.21
C GLY A 78 -27.17 -43.40 -19.69
N PHE A 79 -25.90 -43.93 -19.71
CA PHE A 79 -25.66 -45.31 -20.06
C PHE A 79 -25.86 -46.30 -18.88
N LEU A 80 -26.12 -45.77 -17.68
CA LEU A 80 -26.38 -46.60 -16.51
C LEU A 80 -27.87 -46.99 -16.46
N PRO A 81 -28.19 -48.19 -15.98
CA PRO A 81 -29.59 -48.65 -15.86
C PRO A 81 -30.42 -47.71 -14.97
N GLY A 82 -31.54 -47.20 -15.50
CA GLY A 82 -32.44 -46.35 -14.75
C GLY A 82 -31.99 -44.91 -14.59
N ALA A 83 -30.91 -44.47 -15.22
CA ALA A 83 -30.48 -43.07 -15.25
C ALA A 83 -31.01 -42.36 -16.51
N GLU A 84 -31.34 -41.10 -16.36
CA GLU A 84 -31.71 -40.23 -17.48
C GLU A 84 -30.45 -39.60 -18.08
N PRO A 85 -30.37 -39.41 -19.42
CA PRO A 85 -29.24 -38.77 -20.06
C PRO A 85 -29.17 -37.27 -19.65
N GLN A 86 -27.99 -36.81 -19.28
CA GLN A 86 -27.75 -35.45 -18.81
C GLN A 86 -26.75 -34.69 -19.75
N PHE A 87 -26.85 -34.94 -21.08
CA PHE A 87 -25.94 -34.39 -22.08
C PHE A 87 -25.94 -32.87 -22.09
N ILE A 88 -27.13 -32.25 -22.10
CA ILE A 88 -27.31 -30.80 -22.07
C ILE A 88 -26.69 -30.21 -20.82
N GLU A 89 -26.95 -30.82 -19.65
CA GLU A 89 -26.38 -30.33 -18.37
C GLU A 89 -24.88 -30.40 -18.33
N GLY A 90 -24.24 -31.47 -18.85
CA GLY A 90 -22.79 -31.59 -18.91
C GLY A 90 -22.13 -30.46 -19.72
N VAL A 91 -22.69 -30.15 -20.90
CA VAL A 91 -22.19 -29.02 -21.72
C VAL A 91 -22.51 -27.67 -21.07
N PHE A 92 -23.69 -27.51 -20.48
CA PHE A 92 -24.14 -26.28 -19.85
C PHE A 92 -23.29 -25.93 -18.62
N VAL A 93 -22.94 -26.92 -17.81
CA VAL A 93 -22.06 -26.76 -16.66
C VAL A 93 -20.67 -26.28 -17.10
N MET A 94 -20.06 -26.91 -18.11
CA MET A 94 -18.76 -26.50 -18.66
C MET A 94 -18.82 -25.11 -19.27
N LEU A 95 -19.94 -24.76 -19.95
CA LEU A 95 -20.16 -23.43 -20.52
C LEU A 95 -20.22 -22.34 -19.42
N PHE A 96 -20.98 -22.58 -18.34
CA PHE A 96 -21.08 -21.63 -17.23
C PHE A 96 -19.77 -21.50 -16.46
N PHE A 97 -19.02 -22.59 -16.30
CA PHE A 97 -17.69 -22.54 -15.72
C PHE A 97 -16.77 -21.61 -16.53
N GLN A 98 -16.73 -21.75 -17.86
CA GLN A 98 -15.96 -20.89 -18.75
C GLN A 98 -16.43 -19.42 -18.74
N VAL A 99 -17.73 -19.17 -18.57
CA VAL A 99 -18.25 -17.81 -18.35
C VAL A 99 -17.74 -17.25 -17.02
N GLY A 100 -17.72 -18.07 -15.97
CA GLY A 100 -17.17 -17.71 -14.67
C GLY A 100 -15.68 -17.34 -14.77
N GLU A 101 -14.88 -18.17 -15.38
CA GLU A 101 -13.44 -17.98 -15.60
C GLU A 101 -13.16 -16.70 -16.45
N LEU A 102 -13.99 -16.43 -17.48
CA LEU A 102 -13.87 -15.19 -18.24
C LEU A 102 -14.12 -13.95 -17.35
N PHE A 103 -15.09 -14.03 -16.44
CA PHE A 103 -15.41 -12.95 -15.50
C PHE A 103 -14.32 -12.77 -14.47
N GLU A 104 -13.70 -13.85 -14.00
CA GLU A 104 -12.56 -13.87 -13.11
C GLU A 104 -11.38 -13.12 -13.71
N HIS A 105 -10.94 -13.51 -14.90
CA HIS A 105 -9.85 -12.83 -15.60
C HIS A 105 -10.15 -11.34 -15.83
N TYR A 106 -11.38 -11.01 -16.21
CA TYR A 106 -11.76 -9.60 -16.38
C TYR A 106 -11.68 -8.81 -15.08
N ALA A 107 -12.11 -9.40 -13.97
CA ALA A 107 -12.08 -8.76 -12.65
C ALA A 107 -10.65 -8.63 -12.12
N GLU A 108 -9.83 -9.65 -12.31
CA GLU A 108 -8.41 -9.64 -11.96
C GLU A 108 -7.64 -8.59 -12.77
N ASP A 109 -7.83 -8.57 -14.10
CA ASP A 109 -7.24 -7.56 -14.98
C ASP A 109 -7.66 -6.14 -14.58
N ARG A 110 -8.92 -5.95 -14.19
CA ARG A 110 -9.42 -4.64 -13.76
C ARG A 110 -8.88 -4.22 -12.40
N ALA A 111 -8.68 -5.17 -11.47
CA ALA A 111 -8.05 -4.90 -10.19
C ALA A 111 -6.55 -4.61 -10.36
N ARG A 112 -5.86 -5.39 -11.17
CA ARG A 112 -4.47 -5.13 -11.58
C ARG A 112 -4.34 -3.80 -12.33
N LYS A 113 -5.31 -3.44 -13.17
CA LYS A 113 -5.35 -2.17 -13.88
C LYS A 113 -5.58 -0.98 -12.95
N SER A 114 -6.33 -1.14 -11.87
CA SER A 114 -6.43 -0.11 -10.82
C SER A 114 -5.10 0.13 -10.09
N ILE A 115 -4.25 -0.89 -10.00
CA ILE A 115 -2.85 -0.78 -9.57
C ILE A 115 -2.00 -0.20 -10.72
N SER A 116 -2.26 -0.57 -11.97
CA SER A 116 -1.60 -0.06 -13.16
C SER A 116 -2.01 1.38 -13.54
N ASP A 117 -3.18 1.86 -13.09
CA ASP A 117 -3.54 3.29 -13.20
C ASP A 117 -2.63 4.16 -12.30
N LEU A 118 -2.01 3.54 -11.26
CA LEU A 118 -0.84 4.11 -10.57
C LEU A 118 0.42 4.05 -11.44
N MET A 119 0.52 3.11 -12.38
CA MET A 119 1.60 3.07 -13.38
C MET A 119 1.44 4.16 -14.44
N ASP A 120 0.31 4.86 -14.51
CA ASP A 120 0.20 6.10 -15.31
C ASP A 120 1.10 7.23 -14.75
N ILE A 121 1.73 7.01 -13.59
CA ILE A 121 2.85 7.82 -13.08
C ILE A 121 4.07 7.72 -13.99
N ARG A 122 4.28 6.59 -14.71
CA ARG A 122 5.43 6.39 -15.59
C ARG A 122 5.39 7.38 -16.76
N PRO A 123 6.43 8.20 -16.95
CA PRO A 123 6.55 9.05 -18.12
C PRO A 123 6.99 8.21 -19.32
N ASP A 124 6.32 8.38 -20.45
CA ASP A 124 6.68 7.67 -21.69
C ASP A 124 7.88 8.27 -22.39
N VAL A 125 8.16 9.57 -22.15
CA VAL A 125 9.10 10.38 -22.92
C VAL A 125 9.78 11.41 -22.04
N ALA A 126 11.07 11.67 -22.34
CA ALA A 126 11.85 12.79 -21.81
C ALA A 126 12.32 13.69 -22.95
N TYR A 127 12.28 15.01 -22.74
CA TYR A 127 12.87 15.99 -23.63
C TYR A 127 14.16 16.51 -23.01
N VAL A 128 15.30 16.16 -23.63
CA VAL A 128 16.64 16.47 -23.12
C VAL A 128 17.29 17.53 -24.00
N GLU A 129 17.89 18.55 -23.39
CA GLU A 129 18.69 19.56 -24.09
C GLU A 129 20.11 19.04 -24.30
N ARG A 130 20.46 18.69 -25.56
CA ARG A 130 21.78 18.21 -25.95
C ARG A 130 22.35 19.10 -27.03
N LYS A 131 23.54 19.65 -26.84
CA LYS A 131 24.24 20.50 -27.81
C LYS A 131 23.40 21.65 -28.39
N GLY A 132 22.51 22.24 -27.58
CA GLY A 132 21.63 23.33 -27.98
C GLY A 132 20.39 22.92 -28.77
N SER A 133 20.12 21.63 -28.92
CA SER A 133 18.88 21.08 -29.49
C SER A 133 18.13 20.25 -28.47
N VAL A 134 16.80 20.21 -28.58
CA VAL A 134 15.93 19.42 -27.72
C VAL A 134 15.66 18.08 -28.41
N GLU A 135 16.09 17.01 -27.80
CA GLU A 135 15.89 15.64 -28.26
C GLU A 135 14.80 14.94 -27.47
N LYS A 136 13.92 14.21 -28.16
CA LYS A 136 12.91 13.34 -27.57
C LYS A 136 13.51 11.95 -27.39
N VAL A 137 13.65 11.51 -26.13
CA VAL A 137 14.26 10.23 -25.77
C VAL A 137 13.41 9.44 -24.79
N SER A 138 13.69 8.14 -24.63
CA SER A 138 13.14 7.37 -23.51
C SER A 138 13.74 7.86 -22.19
N PRO A 139 12.99 7.92 -21.08
CA PRO A 139 13.54 8.23 -19.76
C PRO A 139 14.72 7.34 -19.35
N ASP A 140 14.73 6.07 -19.78
CA ASP A 140 15.82 5.13 -19.52
C ASP A 140 17.15 5.51 -20.22
N ALA A 141 17.10 6.37 -21.26
CA ALA A 141 18.27 6.82 -22.02
C ALA A 141 18.84 8.16 -21.54
N VAL A 142 18.34 8.69 -20.44
CA VAL A 142 18.77 9.96 -19.86
C VAL A 142 19.80 9.69 -18.75
N ASN A 143 20.88 10.48 -18.74
CA ASN A 143 21.96 10.35 -17.78
C ASN A 143 21.88 11.43 -16.68
N ILE A 144 22.51 11.15 -15.55
CA ILE A 144 22.65 12.11 -14.45
C ILE A 144 23.42 13.34 -14.95
N GLY A 145 22.94 14.54 -14.59
CA GLY A 145 23.52 15.81 -14.98
C GLY A 145 23.00 16.39 -16.29
N GLU A 146 22.23 15.62 -17.10
CA GLU A 146 21.56 16.15 -18.28
C GLU A 146 20.41 17.10 -17.90
N THR A 147 20.08 18.03 -18.79
CA THR A 147 19.02 19.01 -18.57
C THR A 147 17.74 18.60 -19.31
N LEU A 148 16.67 18.47 -18.57
CA LEU A 148 15.32 18.21 -19.10
C LEU A 148 14.59 19.52 -19.35
N ILE A 149 13.77 19.56 -20.40
CA ILE A 149 12.81 20.63 -20.66
C ILE A 149 11.41 20.06 -20.49
N ILE A 150 10.67 20.59 -19.52
CA ILE A 150 9.35 20.10 -19.14
C ILE A 150 8.33 21.19 -19.37
N LYS A 151 7.41 20.99 -20.31
CA LYS A 151 6.36 21.93 -20.68
C LYS A 151 5.11 21.75 -19.83
N PRO A 152 4.24 22.76 -19.76
CA PRO A 152 2.92 22.60 -19.15
C PRO A 152 2.14 21.43 -19.75
N GLY A 153 1.52 20.61 -18.87
CA GLY A 153 0.81 19.39 -19.24
C GLY A 153 1.68 18.14 -19.35
N GLU A 154 3.01 18.26 -19.29
CA GLU A 154 3.92 17.10 -19.35
C GLU A 154 4.21 16.56 -17.95
N LYS A 155 4.45 15.24 -17.87
CA LYS A 155 4.93 14.58 -16.64
C LYS A 155 6.43 14.81 -16.51
N ILE A 156 6.89 15.01 -15.26
CA ILE A 156 8.32 15.07 -14.93
C ILE A 156 8.91 13.67 -15.13
N PRO A 157 9.89 13.49 -16.05
CA PRO A 157 10.35 12.15 -16.39
C PRO A 157 11.32 11.53 -15.38
N LEU A 158 12.18 12.33 -14.73
CA LEU A 158 13.17 11.90 -13.76
C LEU A 158 13.23 12.87 -12.60
N ASP A 159 13.72 12.38 -11.44
CA ASP A 159 13.98 13.22 -10.27
C ASP A 159 15.14 14.18 -10.56
N GLY A 160 15.02 15.43 -10.12
CA GLY A 160 16.05 16.43 -10.39
C GLY A 160 15.81 17.76 -9.69
N THR A 161 16.71 18.70 -9.95
CA THR A 161 16.70 20.07 -9.41
C THR A 161 16.36 21.08 -10.51
N ILE A 162 15.47 22.02 -10.23
CA ILE A 162 15.11 23.10 -11.17
C ILE A 162 16.29 24.04 -11.36
N LEU A 163 16.76 24.17 -12.60
CA LEU A 163 17.79 25.14 -12.99
C LEU A 163 17.19 26.48 -13.39
N GLU A 164 16.01 26.48 -14.03
CA GLU A 164 15.37 27.66 -14.57
C GLU A 164 13.86 27.45 -14.66
N GLY A 165 13.09 28.45 -14.28
CA GLY A 165 11.64 28.46 -14.41
C GLY A 165 10.89 28.41 -13.06
N THR A 166 9.61 28.76 -13.12
CA THR A 166 8.66 28.67 -12.01
C THR A 166 7.37 28.03 -12.51
N SER A 167 6.77 27.15 -11.71
CA SER A 167 5.53 26.48 -12.06
C SER A 167 4.78 25.99 -10.84
N SER A 168 3.57 25.44 -11.05
CA SER A 168 2.85 24.63 -10.07
C SER A 168 2.80 23.19 -10.56
N LEU A 169 3.06 22.24 -9.67
CA LEU A 169 3.06 20.80 -9.97
C LEU A 169 1.81 20.14 -9.40
N ASN A 170 1.13 19.36 -10.21
CA ASN A 170 0.10 18.44 -9.73
C ASN A 170 0.76 17.16 -9.21
N THR A 171 0.63 16.93 -7.92
CA THR A 171 1.22 15.80 -7.20
C THR A 171 0.18 14.72 -6.84
N VAL A 172 -1.09 14.89 -7.25
CA VAL A 172 -2.22 14.02 -6.87
C VAL A 172 -1.93 12.53 -7.09
N ALA A 173 -1.27 12.20 -8.20
CA ALA A 173 -0.95 10.81 -8.54
C ALA A 173 0.05 10.17 -7.56
N LEU A 174 0.90 10.97 -6.91
CA LEU A 174 1.93 10.51 -5.97
C LEU A 174 1.46 10.64 -4.52
N THR A 175 1.01 11.83 -4.13
CA THR A 175 0.71 12.16 -2.72
C THR A 175 -0.77 12.05 -2.38
N GLY A 176 -1.65 12.02 -3.38
CA GLY A 176 -3.10 12.10 -3.20
C GLY A 176 -3.59 13.51 -2.78
N GLU A 177 -2.72 14.52 -2.77
CA GLU A 177 -3.08 15.90 -2.45
C GLU A 177 -3.65 16.62 -3.66
N SER A 178 -4.84 17.23 -3.51
CA SER A 178 -5.50 17.97 -4.59
C SER A 178 -4.93 19.38 -4.82
N LEU A 179 -4.16 19.91 -3.86
CA LEU A 179 -3.56 21.23 -3.99
C LEU A 179 -2.25 21.12 -4.77
N PRO A 180 -2.07 21.89 -5.87
CA PRO A 180 -0.79 21.96 -6.57
C PRO A 180 0.32 22.51 -5.68
N ARG A 181 1.54 22.00 -5.87
CA ARG A 181 2.75 22.47 -5.18
C ARG A 181 3.47 23.47 -6.08
N ASP A 182 3.66 24.69 -5.59
CA ASP A 182 4.45 25.70 -6.30
C ASP A 182 5.94 25.39 -6.20
N VAL A 183 6.65 25.54 -7.32
CA VAL A 183 8.07 25.25 -7.45
C VAL A 183 8.79 26.36 -8.21
N SER A 184 10.06 26.58 -7.82
CA SER A 184 10.94 27.61 -8.38
C SER A 184 12.38 27.10 -8.50
N GLU A 185 13.25 27.91 -9.08
CA GLU A 185 14.68 27.63 -9.23
C GLU A 185 15.34 27.18 -7.90
N GLY A 186 16.16 26.14 -7.96
CA GLY A 186 16.84 25.52 -6.84
C GLY A 186 16.00 24.50 -6.06
N MET A 187 14.71 24.35 -6.33
CA MET A 187 13.85 23.36 -5.69
C MET A 187 13.96 21.99 -6.37
N GLU A 188 13.82 20.93 -5.57
CA GLU A 188 13.76 19.55 -6.07
C GLU A 188 12.38 19.22 -6.62
N VAL A 189 12.37 18.48 -7.73
CA VAL A 189 11.18 17.92 -8.36
C VAL A 189 11.31 16.42 -8.51
N ILE A 190 10.18 15.74 -8.44
CA ILE A 190 10.10 14.28 -8.48
C ILE A 190 9.40 13.80 -9.75
N SER A 191 9.87 12.67 -10.27
CA SER A 191 9.28 12.00 -11.42
C SER A 191 7.83 11.60 -11.16
N GLY A 192 7.00 11.68 -12.19
CA GLY A 192 5.59 11.33 -12.13
C GLY A 192 4.64 12.48 -11.78
N CYS A 193 5.12 13.62 -11.26
CA CYS A 193 4.31 14.84 -11.14
C CYS A 193 3.99 15.44 -12.51
N VAL A 194 2.84 16.10 -12.64
CA VAL A 194 2.47 16.81 -13.87
C VAL A 194 2.74 18.30 -13.70
N ASN A 195 3.49 18.88 -14.64
CA ASN A 195 3.74 20.30 -14.71
C ASN A 195 2.49 21.05 -15.20
N LEU A 196 2.00 22.06 -14.49
CA LEU A 196 0.73 22.73 -14.79
C LEU A 196 0.87 24.05 -15.56
N SER A 197 1.89 24.86 -15.28
CA SER A 197 1.89 26.25 -15.75
C SER A 197 3.14 26.67 -16.55
N GLY A 198 4.29 26.80 -15.91
CA GLY A 198 5.52 27.30 -16.54
C GLY A 198 6.36 26.22 -17.23
N VAL A 199 7.27 26.61 -18.11
CA VAL A 199 8.30 25.70 -18.63
C VAL A 199 9.39 25.59 -17.58
N LEU A 200 9.80 24.35 -17.25
CA LEU A 200 10.87 24.08 -16.30
C LEU A 200 12.08 23.48 -17.01
N LYS A 201 13.27 23.97 -16.68
CA LYS A 201 14.53 23.28 -16.96
C LYS A 201 15.02 22.59 -15.69
N VAL A 202 15.18 21.29 -15.77
CA VAL A 202 15.51 20.44 -14.61
C VAL A 202 16.80 19.67 -14.88
N ARG A 203 17.77 19.78 -14.00
CA ARG A 203 18.95 18.92 -14.02
C ARG A 203 18.60 17.57 -13.41
N VAL A 204 18.94 16.51 -14.10
CA VAL A 204 18.71 15.14 -13.64
C VAL A 204 19.67 14.78 -12.49
N ASP A 205 19.13 14.35 -11.37
CA ASP A 205 19.91 13.98 -10.18
C ASP A 205 19.96 12.46 -9.97
N LYS A 206 18.99 11.68 -10.53
CA LYS A 206 18.93 10.21 -10.42
C LYS A 206 18.61 9.56 -11.76
N LEU A 207 19.10 8.33 -11.98
CA LEU A 207 18.70 7.51 -13.13
C LEU A 207 17.21 7.13 -13.05
N PHE A 208 16.60 6.80 -14.19
CA PHE A 208 15.17 6.42 -14.21
C PHE A 208 14.86 5.23 -13.31
N SER A 209 15.73 4.20 -13.28
CA SER A 209 15.58 3.02 -12.38
C SER A 209 15.61 3.36 -10.89
N GLU A 210 16.22 4.48 -10.53
CA GLU A 210 16.33 4.98 -9.15
C GLU A 210 15.34 6.12 -8.85
N SER A 211 14.56 6.52 -9.85
CA SER A 211 13.57 7.60 -9.72
C SER A 211 12.42 7.22 -8.79
N THR A 212 11.78 8.22 -8.21
CA THR A 212 10.63 8.04 -7.31
C THR A 212 9.50 7.27 -8.00
N ALA A 213 9.18 7.58 -9.26
CA ALA A 213 8.16 6.86 -10.01
C ALA A 213 8.51 5.37 -10.19
N ALA A 214 9.76 5.04 -10.57
CA ALA A 214 10.19 3.66 -10.76
C ALA A 214 10.13 2.86 -9.46
N LYS A 215 10.56 3.45 -8.33
CA LYS A 215 10.49 2.82 -7.01
C LYS A 215 9.07 2.54 -6.56
N ILE A 216 8.15 3.49 -6.75
CA ILE A 216 6.73 3.31 -6.41
C ILE A 216 6.15 2.15 -7.22
N ILE A 217 6.42 2.08 -8.52
CA ILE A 217 5.97 1.01 -9.40
C ILE A 217 6.47 -0.35 -8.88
N GLN A 218 7.77 -0.49 -8.60
CA GLN A 218 8.35 -1.72 -8.05
C GLN A 218 7.72 -2.14 -6.71
N LEU A 219 7.48 -1.17 -5.82
CA LEU A 219 6.87 -1.45 -4.52
C LEU A 219 5.43 -1.94 -4.66
N VAL A 220 4.67 -1.38 -5.60
CA VAL A 220 3.30 -1.80 -5.89
C VAL A 220 3.28 -3.20 -6.54
N GLU A 221 4.20 -3.50 -7.45
CA GLU A 221 4.35 -4.84 -8.03
C GLU A 221 4.70 -5.89 -6.96
N LYS A 222 5.69 -5.62 -6.11
CA LYS A 222 6.06 -6.50 -4.99
C LYS A 222 4.96 -6.65 -3.94
N ALA A 223 4.10 -5.65 -3.77
CA ALA A 223 2.98 -5.72 -2.82
C ALA A 223 2.00 -6.86 -3.15
N SER A 224 1.90 -7.25 -4.42
CA SER A 224 1.08 -8.37 -4.85
C SER A 224 1.63 -9.75 -4.45
N GLU A 225 2.92 -9.85 -4.12
CA GLU A 225 3.58 -11.11 -3.74
C GLU A 225 3.40 -11.42 -2.24
N ASN A 226 3.23 -10.40 -1.39
CA ASN A 226 3.08 -10.54 0.06
C ASN A 226 1.62 -10.85 0.45
N LYS A 227 1.28 -12.14 0.45
CA LYS A 227 -0.09 -12.63 0.70
C LYS A 227 -0.55 -12.41 2.14
N SER A 228 -1.81 -12.04 2.29
CA SER A 228 -2.45 -11.88 3.59
C SER A 228 -2.59 -13.20 4.35
N HIS A 229 -2.81 -13.12 5.67
CA HIS A 229 -3.19 -14.29 6.48
C HIS A 229 -4.48 -14.94 5.96
N SER A 230 -5.43 -14.14 5.50
CA SER A 230 -6.69 -14.60 4.93
C SER A 230 -6.49 -15.38 3.63
N GLU A 231 -5.62 -14.92 2.74
CA GLU A 231 -5.25 -15.65 1.51
C GLU A 231 -4.51 -16.94 1.80
N SER A 232 -3.58 -16.92 2.77
CA SER A 232 -2.86 -18.11 3.22
C SER A 232 -3.78 -19.15 3.85
N PHE A 233 -4.79 -18.70 4.62
CA PHE A 233 -5.81 -19.53 5.21
C PHE A 233 -6.66 -20.23 4.14
N ILE A 234 -7.10 -19.51 3.12
CA ILE A 234 -7.95 -20.06 2.04
C ILE A 234 -7.19 -21.15 1.28
N ARG A 235 -5.93 -20.92 0.92
CA ARG A 235 -5.12 -21.91 0.24
C ARG A 235 -4.94 -23.17 1.09
N ARG A 236 -4.75 -23.02 2.41
CA ARG A 236 -4.67 -24.15 3.34
C ARG A 236 -6.01 -24.85 3.50
N PHE A 237 -7.10 -24.08 3.53
CA PHE A 237 -8.46 -24.59 3.58
C PHE A 237 -8.78 -25.42 2.33
N ALA A 238 -8.52 -24.92 1.14
CA ALA A 238 -8.77 -25.61 -0.12
C ALA A 238 -8.05 -26.97 -0.16
N ARG A 239 -6.80 -27.03 0.25
CA ARG A 239 -6.00 -28.28 0.30
C ARG A 239 -6.61 -29.37 1.19
N VAL A 240 -7.32 -29.00 2.26
CA VAL A 240 -7.99 -29.96 3.16
C VAL A 240 -9.43 -30.22 2.72
N TYR A 241 -10.11 -29.18 2.26
CA TYR A 241 -11.51 -29.22 1.88
C TYR A 241 -11.76 -30.10 0.66
N THR A 242 -10.95 -29.99 -0.40
CA THR A 242 -11.20 -30.71 -1.66
C THR A 242 -11.14 -32.24 -1.51
N PRO A 243 -10.15 -32.84 -0.84
CA PRO A 243 -10.18 -34.29 -0.58
C PRO A 243 -11.39 -34.75 0.23
N ILE A 244 -11.83 -33.97 1.22
CA ILE A 244 -13.02 -34.29 2.03
C ILE A 244 -14.27 -34.30 1.13
N VAL A 245 -14.40 -33.33 0.24
CA VAL A 245 -15.51 -33.23 -0.72
C VAL A 245 -15.53 -34.44 -1.66
N VAL A 246 -14.38 -34.80 -2.23
CA VAL A 246 -14.29 -35.95 -3.15
C VAL A 246 -14.67 -37.26 -2.45
N ILE A 247 -14.16 -37.48 -1.23
CA ILE A 247 -14.52 -38.67 -0.43
C ILE A 247 -16.02 -38.64 -0.08
N SER A 248 -16.57 -37.50 0.26
CA SER A 248 -18.01 -37.37 0.58
C SER A 248 -18.88 -37.63 -0.64
N ALA A 249 -18.50 -37.11 -1.82
CA ALA A 249 -19.18 -37.38 -3.07
C ALA A 249 -19.14 -38.89 -3.44
N LEU A 250 -18.00 -39.53 -3.26
CA LEU A 250 -17.86 -40.98 -3.50
C LEU A 250 -18.73 -41.78 -2.53
N ALA A 251 -18.75 -41.40 -1.25
CA ALA A 251 -19.62 -42.01 -0.25
C ALA A 251 -21.12 -41.79 -0.61
N LEU A 252 -21.49 -40.62 -1.09
CA LEU A 252 -22.85 -40.27 -1.52
C LEU A 252 -23.26 -41.08 -2.77
N ALA A 253 -22.34 -41.37 -3.67
CA ALA A 253 -22.61 -42.20 -4.84
C ALA A 253 -22.81 -43.69 -4.48
N ILE A 254 -22.03 -44.21 -3.52
CA ILE A 254 -21.95 -45.67 -3.28
C ILE A 254 -22.86 -46.15 -2.14
N ILE A 255 -22.93 -45.41 -1.01
CA ILE A 255 -23.57 -45.91 0.21
C ILE A 255 -25.10 -45.92 0.12
N PRO A 256 -25.80 -44.81 -0.28
CA PRO A 256 -27.25 -44.80 -0.28
C PRO A 256 -27.92 -45.83 -1.17
N PRO A 257 -27.37 -46.22 -2.37
CA PRO A 257 -27.97 -47.25 -3.20
C PRO A 257 -28.16 -48.59 -2.51
N PHE A 258 -27.36 -48.92 -1.50
CA PHE A 258 -27.51 -50.17 -0.72
C PHE A 258 -28.83 -50.26 0.08
N PHE A 259 -29.49 -49.16 0.30
CA PHE A 259 -30.75 -49.11 1.03
C PHE A 259 -32.02 -49.16 0.12
N TYR A 260 -31.82 -49.40 -1.19
CA TYR A 260 -32.88 -49.51 -2.17
C TYR A 260 -33.02 -50.94 -2.70
N ASP A 261 -34.21 -51.32 -3.17
CA ASP A 261 -34.50 -52.70 -3.67
C ASP A 261 -33.62 -53.08 -4.88
N SER A 262 -33.24 -52.10 -5.71
CA SER A 262 -32.34 -52.30 -6.83
C SER A 262 -31.15 -51.35 -6.77
N TYR A 263 -29.99 -51.88 -6.45
CA TYR A 263 -28.73 -51.12 -6.40
C TYR A 263 -28.44 -50.44 -7.75
N ALA A 264 -28.60 -51.17 -8.85
CA ALA A 264 -28.23 -50.66 -10.18
C ALA A 264 -29.07 -49.45 -10.63
N THR A 265 -30.35 -49.44 -10.34
CA THR A 265 -31.24 -48.31 -10.66
C THR A 265 -31.05 -47.11 -9.71
N ALA A 266 -30.82 -47.40 -8.43
CA ALA A 266 -30.54 -46.35 -7.45
C ALA A 266 -29.15 -45.71 -7.68
N LEU A 267 -28.16 -46.46 -8.15
CA LEU A 267 -26.81 -45.95 -8.43
C LEU A 267 -26.83 -44.80 -9.42
N GLY A 268 -27.63 -44.84 -10.49
CA GLY A 268 -27.71 -43.74 -11.46
C GLY A 268 -28.18 -42.44 -10.82
N VAL A 269 -29.22 -42.52 -9.96
CA VAL A 269 -29.76 -41.32 -9.27
C VAL A 269 -28.76 -40.75 -8.26
N TRP A 270 -28.11 -41.61 -7.46
CA TRP A 270 -27.17 -41.17 -6.45
C TRP A 270 -25.84 -40.73 -7.03
N LEU A 271 -25.41 -41.31 -8.16
CA LEU A 271 -24.26 -40.80 -8.89
C LEU A 271 -24.49 -39.40 -9.45
N TYR A 272 -25.68 -39.13 -10.01
CA TYR A 272 -26.03 -37.77 -10.45
C TYR A 272 -25.97 -36.79 -9.29
N ARG A 273 -26.53 -37.13 -8.12
CA ARG A 273 -26.44 -36.27 -6.92
C ARG A 273 -25.02 -36.05 -6.46
N ALA A 274 -24.18 -37.09 -6.52
CA ALA A 274 -22.76 -37.00 -6.16
C ALA A 274 -21.97 -36.12 -7.15
N LEU A 275 -22.26 -36.21 -8.45
CA LEU A 275 -21.66 -35.32 -9.45
C LEU A 275 -22.12 -33.86 -9.25
N THR A 276 -23.41 -33.63 -8.97
CA THR A 276 -23.92 -32.31 -8.63
C THR A 276 -23.26 -31.76 -7.36
N PHE A 277 -23.09 -32.60 -6.34
CA PHE A 277 -22.40 -32.26 -5.11
C PHE A 277 -20.94 -31.86 -5.37
N LEU A 278 -20.22 -32.58 -6.24
CA LEU A 278 -18.84 -32.27 -6.66
C LEU A 278 -18.75 -30.89 -7.32
N VAL A 279 -19.60 -30.62 -8.28
CA VAL A 279 -19.63 -29.33 -9.02
C VAL A 279 -19.85 -28.15 -8.08
N VAL A 280 -20.82 -28.25 -7.18
CA VAL A 280 -21.15 -27.16 -6.23
C VAL A 280 -20.04 -26.94 -5.21
N SER A 281 -19.23 -27.96 -4.97
CA SER A 281 -18.21 -27.89 -3.92
C SER A 281 -16.96 -27.08 -4.28
N CYS A 282 -16.77 -26.66 -5.55
CA CYS A 282 -15.65 -25.77 -5.91
C CYS A 282 -15.71 -24.46 -5.11
N PRO A 283 -14.67 -24.06 -4.35
CA PRO A 283 -14.69 -22.82 -3.59
C PRO A 283 -14.36 -21.56 -4.43
N CYS A 284 -14.69 -21.55 -5.75
CA CYS A 284 -14.28 -20.52 -6.72
C CYS A 284 -14.56 -19.09 -6.26
N ALA A 285 -15.78 -18.79 -5.79
CA ALA A 285 -16.15 -17.45 -5.30
C ALA A 285 -15.26 -16.99 -4.12
N LEU A 286 -14.78 -17.93 -3.29
CA LEU A 286 -13.95 -17.63 -2.12
C LEU A 286 -12.49 -17.39 -2.51
N VAL A 287 -11.97 -18.25 -3.40
CA VAL A 287 -10.57 -18.20 -3.86
C VAL A 287 -10.30 -16.91 -4.63
N ILE A 288 -11.27 -16.41 -5.40
CA ILE A 288 -11.14 -15.23 -6.24
C ILE A 288 -11.42 -13.93 -5.46
N SER A 289 -12.55 -13.89 -4.73
CA SER A 289 -13.02 -12.62 -4.16
C SER A 289 -12.13 -12.07 -3.06
N ILE A 290 -11.41 -12.91 -2.33
CA ILE A 290 -10.58 -12.45 -1.21
C ILE A 290 -9.29 -11.78 -1.69
N PRO A 291 -8.43 -12.39 -2.55
CA PRO A 291 -7.29 -11.67 -3.13
C PRO A 291 -7.72 -10.37 -3.82
N LEU A 292 -8.80 -10.43 -4.60
CA LEU A 292 -9.34 -9.25 -5.29
C LEU A 292 -9.73 -8.13 -4.31
N THR A 293 -10.28 -8.47 -3.14
CA THR A 293 -10.62 -7.50 -2.09
C THR A 293 -9.37 -6.82 -1.55
N PHE A 294 -8.29 -7.58 -1.29
CA PHE A 294 -7.02 -7.02 -0.83
C PHE A 294 -6.37 -6.15 -1.93
N PHE A 295 -6.36 -6.59 -3.18
CA PHE A 295 -5.86 -5.77 -4.29
C PHE A 295 -6.64 -4.45 -4.44
N SER A 296 -7.96 -4.51 -4.36
CA SER A 296 -8.79 -3.31 -4.37
C SER A 296 -8.48 -2.37 -3.19
N GLY A 297 -8.27 -2.94 -2.00
CA GLY A 297 -7.91 -2.19 -0.79
C GLY A 297 -6.54 -1.53 -0.87
N ILE A 298 -5.51 -2.27 -1.32
CA ILE A 298 -4.15 -1.74 -1.53
C ILE A 298 -4.17 -0.63 -2.58
N GLY A 299 -4.83 -0.85 -3.72
CA GLY A 299 -4.97 0.18 -4.75
C GLY A 299 -5.71 1.42 -4.24
N GLY A 300 -6.80 1.22 -3.48
CA GLY A 300 -7.55 2.32 -2.85
C GLY A 300 -6.76 3.11 -1.80
N ALA A 301 -5.85 2.47 -1.06
CA ALA A 301 -4.93 3.11 -0.13
C ALA A 301 -3.88 3.94 -0.87
N SER A 302 -3.29 3.37 -1.92
CA SER A 302 -2.27 4.03 -2.73
C SER A 302 -2.79 5.29 -3.41
N HIS A 303 -4.00 5.27 -3.99
CA HIS A 303 -4.65 6.48 -4.54
C HIS A 303 -4.87 7.60 -3.50
N ARG A 304 -4.85 7.27 -2.21
CA ARG A 304 -4.97 8.24 -1.11
C ARG A 304 -3.63 8.58 -0.46
N GLY A 305 -2.52 8.25 -1.12
CA GLY A 305 -1.17 8.56 -0.67
C GLY A 305 -0.67 7.65 0.47
N VAL A 306 -1.19 6.42 0.59
CA VAL A 306 -0.70 5.40 1.52
C VAL A 306 -0.32 4.15 0.73
N LEU A 307 0.96 3.89 0.60
CA LEU A 307 1.46 2.70 -0.07
C LEU A 307 1.65 1.56 0.94
N ILE A 308 0.96 0.44 0.74
CA ILE A 308 1.04 -0.76 1.59
C ILE A 308 1.68 -1.88 0.79
N LYS A 309 2.79 -2.46 1.29
CA LYS A 309 3.60 -3.46 0.59
C LYS A 309 3.06 -4.89 0.63
N GLY A 310 1.80 -5.08 1.03
CA GLY A 310 1.18 -6.41 1.01
C GLY A 310 -0.09 -6.53 1.82
N GLY A 311 -0.88 -7.56 1.50
CA GLY A 311 -2.12 -7.87 2.21
C GLY A 311 -1.91 -8.26 3.68
N ASN A 312 -0.78 -8.89 4.02
CA ASN A 312 -0.39 -9.20 5.40
C ASN A 312 -0.25 -7.94 6.26
N TYR A 313 0.24 -6.83 5.70
CA TYR A 313 0.36 -5.56 6.41
C TYR A 313 -1.00 -4.86 6.58
N MET A 314 -1.96 -5.06 5.66
CA MET A 314 -3.34 -4.65 5.89
C MET A 314 -3.97 -5.41 7.05
N ASP A 315 -3.75 -6.73 7.15
CA ASP A 315 -4.19 -7.53 8.29
C ASP A 315 -3.59 -7.02 9.61
N ALA A 316 -2.30 -6.67 9.59
CA ALA A 316 -1.60 -6.14 10.76
C ALA A 316 -2.12 -4.75 11.16
N LEU A 317 -2.27 -3.81 10.20
CA LEU A 317 -2.83 -2.47 10.44
C LEU A 317 -4.24 -2.51 11.03
N ALA A 318 -5.08 -3.44 10.60
CA ALA A 318 -6.44 -3.56 11.12
C ALA A 318 -6.49 -3.95 12.60
N ARG A 319 -5.46 -4.70 13.09
CA ARG A 319 -5.33 -5.20 14.46
C ARG A 319 -4.40 -4.36 15.33
N LEU A 320 -4.03 -3.16 14.85
CA LEU A 320 -3.07 -2.29 15.50
C LEU A 320 -3.54 -1.87 16.89
N SER A 321 -2.74 -2.18 17.90
CA SER A 321 -3.01 -1.88 19.30
C SER A 321 -2.08 -0.82 19.88
N THR A 322 -0.87 -0.73 19.37
CA THR A 322 0.17 0.20 19.81
C THR A 322 0.84 0.84 18.61
N VAL A 323 1.03 2.15 18.64
CA VAL A 323 1.82 2.89 17.64
C VAL A 323 2.96 3.60 18.36
N MET A 324 4.17 3.31 17.93
CA MET A 324 5.38 3.97 18.41
C MET A 324 5.86 4.96 17.37
N PHE A 325 6.28 6.13 17.81
CA PHE A 325 6.74 7.22 16.95
C PHE A 325 8.18 7.58 17.29
N ASP A 326 9.01 7.78 16.28
CA ASP A 326 10.17 8.64 16.47
C ASP A 326 9.69 10.08 16.69
N LYS A 327 10.54 10.91 17.33
CA LYS A 327 10.24 12.32 17.51
C LYS A 327 10.58 13.13 16.25
N THR A 328 11.87 13.14 15.90
CA THR A 328 12.46 14.05 14.90
C THR A 328 12.08 13.64 13.48
N GLY A 329 11.57 14.56 12.65
CA GLY A 329 11.13 14.25 11.29
C GLY A 329 9.80 13.46 11.23
N THR A 330 9.32 12.93 12.36
CA THR A 330 8.08 12.15 12.46
C THR A 330 6.97 12.93 13.13
N LEU A 331 7.01 13.12 14.47
CA LEU A 331 6.07 13.99 15.19
C LEU A 331 6.37 15.47 14.97
N THR A 332 7.65 15.77 14.74
CA THR A 332 8.15 17.11 14.42
C THR A 332 8.55 17.19 12.96
N ARG A 333 8.80 18.41 12.48
CA ARG A 333 9.20 18.66 11.09
C ARG A 333 10.67 18.33 10.81
N GLY A 334 11.48 18.09 11.87
CA GLY A 334 12.94 17.96 11.75
C GLY A 334 13.61 19.27 11.33
N SER A 335 12.87 20.36 11.32
CA SER A 335 13.37 21.70 11.01
C SER A 335 13.29 22.58 12.24
N PHE A 336 14.41 23.23 12.55
CA PHE A 336 14.50 24.16 13.66
C PHE A 336 13.84 25.50 13.29
N ALA A 337 13.17 26.13 14.27
CA ALA A 337 12.65 27.48 14.14
C ALA A 337 12.92 28.28 15.42
N VAL A 338 12.97 29.59 15.28
CA VAL A 338 13.07 30.51 16.42
C VAL A 338 11.72 30.51 17.15
N GLU A 339 11.75 30.07 18.41
CA GLU A 339 10.58 30.02 19.30
C GLU A 339 10.43 31.30 20.11
N ALA A 340 11.56 31.81 20.64
CA ALA A 340 11.58 33.04 21.42
C ALA A 340 12.91 33.79 21.27
N VAL A 341 12.84 35.11 21.39
CA VAL A 341 13.98 36.02 21.40
C VAL A 341 13.98 36.79 22.72
N HIS A 342 15.04 36.66 23.48
CA HIS A 342 15.17 37.28 24.81
C HIS A 342 16.36 38.27 24.84
N PRO A 343 16.14 39.52 24.49
CA PRO A 343 17.19 40.54 24.54
C PRO A 343 17.42 41.04 25.97
N GLU A 344 18.69 41.40 26.28
CA GLU A 344 19.07 42.08 27.52
C GLU A 344 19.25 43.59 27.29
N THR A 345 20.00 43.92 26.24
CA THR A 345 20.42 45.32 25.97
C THR A 345 19.92 45.85 24.63
N LEU A 346 19.42 44.99 23.76
CA LEU A 346 18.98 45.31 22.42
C LEU A 346 17.47 45.14 22.28
N SER A 347 16.91 45.48 21.12
CA SER A 347 15.55 45.05 20.76
C SER A 347 15.55 43.61 20.25
N GLU A 348 14.40 42.90 20.31
CA GLU A 348 14.25 41.54 19.76
C GLU A 348 14.65 41.48 18.28
N HIS A 349 14.22 42.49 17.50
CA HIS A 349 14.54 42.61 16.09
C HIS A 349 16.05 42.78 15.85
N GLU A 350 16.74 43.61 16.65
CA GLU A 350 18.17 43.86 16.50
C GLU A 350 19.00 42.65 16.94
N LEU A 351 18.59 41.92 18.00
CA LEU A 351 19.24 40.71 18.44
C LEU A 351 19.14 39.61 17.37
N LEU A 352 17.96 39.40 16.81
CA LEU A 352 17.73 38.44 15.73
C LEU A 352 18.47 38.83 14.45
N HIS A 353 18.47 40.13 14.08
CA HIS A 353 19.23 40.66 12.97
C HIS A 353 20.71 40.32 13.05
N LEU A 354 21.35 40.65 14.17
CA LEU A 354 22.78 40.37 14.37
C LEU A 354 23.09 38.87 14.34
N ALA A 355 22.26 38.06 14.98
CA ALA A 355 22.42 36.61 14.99
C ALA A 355 22.29 36.00 13.58
N ALA A 356 21.29 36.39 12.80
CA ALA A 356 21.06 35.91 11.44
C ALA A 356 22.21 36.29 10.49
N HIS A 357 22.80 37.49 10.63
CA HIS A 357 23.93 37.90 9.80
C HIS A 357 25.23 37.18 10.12
N VAL A 358 25.55 36.91 11.42
CA VAL A 358 26.72 36.11 11.82
C VAL A 358 26.63 34.70 11.24
N GLU A 359 25.42 34.11 11.25
CA GLU A 359 25.17 32.76 10.81
C GLU A 359 24.95 32.63 9.27
N ARG A 360 25.08 33.74 8.52
CA ARG A 360 24.80 33.80 7.07
C ARG A 360 25.59 32.79 6.25
N TYR A 361 26.80 32.46 6.64
CA TYR A 361 27.70 31.57 5.93
C TYR A 361 27.76 30.16 6.53
N SER A 362 27.02 29.90 7.60
CA SER A 362 26.96 28.58 8.23
C SER A 362 25.90 27.70 7.55
N THR A 363 26.23 26.42 7.39
CA THR A 363 25.30 25.39 6.92
C THR A 363 24.57 24.66 8.06
N HIS A 364 24.82 25.08 9.31
CA HIS A 364 24.23 24.45 10.47
C HIS A 364 22.70 24.66 10.52
N PRO A 365 21.88 23.68 10.91
CA PRO A 365 20.42 23.82 10.98
C PRO A 365 19.94 24.99 11.83
N ILE A 366 20.64 25.32 12.91
CA ILE A 366 20.38 26.49 13.76
C ILE A 366 20.57 27.79 12.97
N ALA A 367 21.61 27.88 12.15
CA ALA A 367 21.87 29.02 11.30
C ALA A 367 20.75 29.26 10.29
N LEU A 368 20.24 28.17 9.70
CA LEU A 368 19.11 28.24 8.78
C LEU A 368 17.84 28.78 9.49
N ALA A 369 17.58 28.32 10.71
CA ALA A 369 16.46 28.77 11.52
C ALA A 369 16.52 30.29 11.82
N LEU A 370 17.69 30.79 12.21
CA LEU A 370 17.93 32.20 12.48
C LEU A 370 17.72 33.06 11.24
N ARG A 371 18.24 32.62 10.09
CA ARG A 371 18.06 33.32 8.80
C ARG A 371 16.62 33.34 8.34
N GLN A 372 15.90 32.23 8.45
CA GLN A 372 14.48 32.16 8.09
C GLN A 372 13.58 33.04 8.96
N ALA A 373 13.94 33.20 10.23
CA ALA A 373 13.22 34.08 11.15
C ALA A 373 13.45 35.57 10.84
N TYR A 374 14.63 35.93 10.28
CA TYR A 374 14.94 37.29 9.86
C TYR A 374 14.70 37.50 8.37
N LYS A 375 13.56 38.08 7.99
CA LYS A 375 13.09 38.20 6.58
C LYS A 375 13.84 39.22 5.72
N ASN A 376 14.70 40.07 6.30
CA ASN A 376 15.39 41.15 5.60
C ASN A 376 16.88 40.88 5.37
N GLU A 377 17.25 39.69 4.95
CA GLU A 377 18.66 39.31 4.69
C GLU A 377 19.39 40.16 3.63
N ALA A 378 18.63 40.89 2.80
CA ALA A 378 19.14 41.74 1.71
C ALA A 378 19.47 43.15 2.14
N ASP A 379 19.58 43.42 3.45
CA ASP A 379 20.03 44.73 3.93
C ASP A 379 21.52 44.95 3.64
N SER A 380 21.97 46.21 3.66
CA SER A 380 23.33 46.60 3.27
C SER A 380 24.40 46.31 4.34
N CYS A 381 24.18 45.39 5.26
CA CYS A 381 25.13 45.05 6.33
C CYS A 381 26.40 44.39 5.79
N LYS A 382 27.56 44.93 6.18
CA LYS A 382 28.85 44.34 5.91
C LYS A 382 29.18 43.33 7.00
N VAL A 383 29.41 42.08 6.60
CA VAL A 383 29.86 41.00 7.48
C VAL A 383 31.32 40.68 7.13
N GLU A 384 32.21 40.88 8.07
CA GLU A 384 33.64 40.71 7.90
C GLU A 384 34.21 39.84 9.04
N ASP A 385 35.47 39.35 8.92
CA ASP A 385 36.23 38.62 9.95
C ASP A 385 35.48 37.43 10.56
N ILE A 386 34.83 36.62 9.72
CA ILE A 386 34.08 35.45 10.15
C ILE A 386 35.01 34.37 10.67
N LYS A 387 34.83 33.97 11.93
CA LYS A 387 35.59 32.92 12.59
C LYS A 387 34.67 31.91 13.26
N GLU A 388 34.61 30.73 12.70
CA GLU A 388 33.89 29.60 13.30
C GLU A 388 34.77 28.85 14.29
N THR A 389 34.25 28.55 15.48
CA THR A 389 34.88 27.74 16.49
C THR A 389 34.09 26.46 16.66
N ALA A 390 34.67 25.34 16.24
CA ALA A 390 33.98 24.04 16.23
C ALA A 390 33.40 23.68 17.60
N GLY A 391 32.13 23.32 17.64
CA GLY A 391 31.38 22.94 18.84
C GLY A 391 31.09 24.08 19.82
N GLN A 392 31.33 25.36 19.44
CA GLN A 392 31.06 26.54 20.27
C GLN A 392 30.13 27.54 19.58
N GLY A 393 30.42 27.95 18.33
CA GLY A 393 29.65 28.96 17.60
C GLY A 393 30.52 29.78 16.64
N ILE A 394 29.99 30.92 16.21
CA ILE A 394 30.58 31.82 15.20
C ILE A 394 30.75 33.22 15.76
N THR A 395 31.86 33.86 15.43
CA THR A 395 32.12 35.28 15.67
C THR A 395 32.32 35.99 14.32
N ALA A 396 31.73 37.16 14.14
CA ALA A 396 31.93 38.00 12.96
C ALA A 396 31.89 39.48 13.33
N SER A 397 32.41 40.32 12.45
CA SER A 397 32.27 41.79 12.55
C SER A 397 31.10 42.23 11.68
N ILE A 398 30.08 42.83 12.26
CA ILE A 398 28.89 43.38 11.55
C ILE A 398 28.90 44.90 11.69
N ASN A 399 29.12 45.62 10.59
CA ASN A 399 29.23 47.09 10.58
C ASN A 399 30.16 47.63 11.66
N GLY A 400 31.31 46.95 11.90
CA GLY A 400 32.29 47.36 12.90
C GLY A 400 32.00 46.93 14.34
N LYS A 401 30.88 46.23 14.62
CA LYS A 401 30.61 45.61 15.92
C LYS A 401 31.03 44.12 15.87
N THR A 402 31.80 43.66 16.85
CA THR A 402 32.13 42.26 17.00
C THR A 402 30.93 41.50 17.60
N VAL A 403 30.36 40.60 16.87
CA VAL A 403 29.19 39.82 17.31
C VAL A 403 29.60 38.34 17.39
N SER A 404 29.32 37.69 18.53
CA SER A 404 29.52 36.26 18.77
C SER A 404 28.20 35.58 19.03
N VAL A 405 27.93 34.51 18.28
CA VAL A 405 26.72 33.70 18.37
C VAL A 405 27.12 32.26 18.65
N GLY A 406 26.59 31.66 19.72
CA GLY A 406 26.98 30.31 20.08
C GLY A 406 26.38 29.80 21.40
N ASN A 407 26.92 28.69 21.87
CA ASN A 407 26.50 28.05 23.12
C ASN A 407 27.15 28.64 24.37
N VAL A 408 26.77 28.13 25.55
CA VAL A 408 27.38 28.56 26.85
C VAL A 408 28.89 28.46 26.88
N ARG A 409 29.48 27.46 26.22
CA ARG A 409 30.96 27.29 26.18
C ARG A 409 31.65 28.47 25.48
N MET A 410 31.05 28.95 24.40
CA MET A 410 31.52 30.12 23.70
C MET A 410 31.48 31.36 24.60
N MET A 411 30.38 31.58 25.30
CA MET A 411 30.24 32.69 26.25
C MET A 411 31.28 32.61 27.36
N THR A 412 31.49 31.43 27.92
CA THR A 412 32.52 31.19 28.93
C THR A 412 33.94 31.49 28.39
N THR A 413 34.25 31.13 27.16
CA THR A 413 35.54 31.45 26.50
C THR A 413 35.73 32.96 26.34
N LEU A 414 34.65 33.70 26.14
CA LEU A 414 34.67 35.19 26.10
C LEU A 414 34.66 35.84 27.49
N GLY A 415 34.66 35.07 28.56
CA GLY A 415 34.60 35.59 29.95
C GLY A 415 33.20 36.04 30.37
N ILE A 416 32.16 35.65 29.62
CA ILE A 416 30.77 36.04 29.85
C ILE A 416 30.05 34.89 30.55
N THR A 417 29.36 35.20 31.64
CA THR A 417 28.43 34.24 32.30
C THR A 417 26.99 34.66 31.93
N PRO A 418 26.32 33.87 31.07
CA PRO A 418 24.94 34.17 30.70
C PRO A 418 24.02 34.20 31.95
N PRO A 419 23.13 35.17 32.09
CA PRO A 419 22.17 35.20 33.20
C PRO A 419 21.16 34.04 33.06
N VAL A 420 20.66 33.55 34.20
CA VAL A 420 19.57 32.57 34.22
C VAL A 420 18.28 33.28 33.82
N CYS A 421 17.68 32.87 32.70
CA CYS A 421 16.44 33.43 32.21
C CYS A 421 15.25 32.71 32.87
N GLU A 422 14.52 33.36 33.76
CA GLU A 422 13.31 32.80 34.37
C GLU A 422 12.19 32.54 33.33
N ARG A 423 12.14 33.31 32.23
CA ARG A 423 11.18 33.10 31.13
C ARG A 423 11.43 31.85 30.35
N CYS A 424 12.71 31.38 30.33
CA CYS A 424 13.08 30.13 29.65
C CYS A 424 13.03 28.90 30.54
N ALA A 425 12.69 29.04 31.83
CA ALA A 425 12.63 27.91 32.79
C ALA A 425 11.64 26.82 32.38
N HIS A 426 10.69 27.15 31.48
CA HIS A 426 9.70 26.23 30.93
C HIS A 426 9.83 26.03 29.41
N GLN A 427 10.82 26.62 28.74
CA GLN A 427 11.07 26.48 27.30
C GLN A 427 12.18 25.45 27.07
N THR A 428 11.87 24.41 26.35
CA THR A 428 12.77 23.28 26.07
C THR A 428 13.32 23.36 24.65
N GLY A 429 14.12 24.37 24.38
CA GLY A 429 14.80 24.54 23.10
C GLY A 429 16.32 24.58 23.25
N THR A 430 17.00 24.59 22.11
CA THR A 430 18.44 24.91 22.08
C THR A 430 18.59 26.42 22.27
N VAL A 431 19.27 26.81 23.35
CA VAL A 431 19.54 28.22 23.65
C VAL A 431 20.80 28.66 22.92
N VAL A 432 20.65 29.63 22.04
CA VAL A 432 21.75 30.30 21.33
C VAL A 432 22.00 31.66 21.95
N HIS A 433 23.17 31.83 22.53
CA HIS A 433 23.56 33.09 23.19
C HIS A 433 24.21 34.04 22.19
N VAL A 434 23.97 35.32 22.37
CA VAL A 434 24.54 36.39 21.55
C VAL A 434 25.28 37.38 22.43
N ALA A 435 26.53 37.69 22.05
CA ALA A 435 27.34 38.72 22.67
C ALA A 435 27.80 39.74 21.63
N VAL A 436 27.78 41.04 21.99
CA VAL A 436 28.16 42.14 21.12
C VAL A 436 29.27 42.94 21.81
N ASN A 437 30.41 43.14 21.14
CA ASN A 437 31.61 43.81 21.65
C ASN A 437 32.11 43.25 23.01
N GLY A 438 31.92 41.96 23.26
CA GLY A 438 32.32 41.30 24.50
C GLY A 438 31.32 41.42 25.66
N GLU A 439 30.15 42.03 25.44
CA GLU A 439 29.08 42.12 26.42
C GLU A 439 27.91 41.18 26.04
N TYR A 440 27.21 40.61 27.00
CA TYR A 440 26.06 39.76 26.78
C TYR A 440 24.87 40.59 26.26
N ALA A 441 24.39 40.24 25.07
CA ALA A 441 23.29 40.95 24.41
C ALA A 441 21.95 40.26 24.57
N GLY A 442 21.93 38.98 24.82
CA GLY A 442 20.70 38.19 24.97
C GLY A 442 20.85 36.77 24.47
N HIS A 443 19.72 36.06 24.35
CA HIS A 443 19.70 34.73 23.80
C HIS A 443 18.43 34.51 22.96
N ILE A 444 18.51 33.51 22.08
CA ILE A 444 17.45 33.06 21.18
C ILE A 444 17.19 31.58 21.45
N VAL A 445 15.92 31.23 21.66
CA VAL A 445 15.50 29.84 21.85
C VAL A 445 15.04 29.27 20.50
N ILE A 446 15.61 28.14 20.14
CA ILE A 446 15.35 27.46 18.88
C ILE A 446 14.87 26.05 19.19
N SER A 447 13.70 25.67 18.66
CA SER A 447 13.12 24.35 18.86
C SER A 447 12.74 23.70 17.53
N ASP A 448 12.61 22.37 17.56
CA ASP A 448 12.05 21.60 16.47
C ASP A 448 10.51 21.67 16.54
N GLN A 449 9.87 22.09 15.45
CA GLN A 449 8.44 22.35 15.44
C GLN A 449 7.63 21.08 15.24
N LEU A 450 6.52 20.92 16.00
CA LEU A 450 5.53 19.89 15.74
C LEU A 450 4.94 20.04 14.33
N LYS A 451 4.62 18.93 13.68
CA LYS A 451 3.81 18.94 12.46
C LYS A 451 2.38 19.36 12.80
N ASP A 452 1.75 20.08 11.89
CA ASP A 452 0.42 20.66 12.12
C ASP A 452 -0.66 19.62 12.43
N ASP A 453 -0.48 18.39 11.94
CA ASP A 453 -1.44 17.30 12.11
C ASP A 453 -1.09 16.29 13.22
N SER A 454 0.05 16.43 13.92
CA SER A 454 0.53 15.46 14.92
C SER A 454 -0.49 15.23 16.04
N ILE A 455 -1.03 16.28 16.63
CA ILE A 455 -2.02 16.18 17.72
C ILE A 455 -3.31 15.51 17.21
N ALA A 456 -3.82 15.98 16.08
CA ALA A 456 -5.05 15.45 15.49
C ALA A 456 -4.89 13.97 15.04
N ALA A 457 -3.70 13.59 14.57
CA ALA A 457 -3.38 12.22 14.20
C ALA A 457 -3.41 11.29 15.41
N ILE A 458 -2.77 11.68 16.52
CA ILE A 458 -2.74 10.89 17.77
C ILE A 458 -4.16 10.74 18.34
N ASP A 459 -4.96 11.80 18.37
CA ASP A 459 -6.35 11.75 18.81
C ASP A 459 -7.19 10.82 17.91
N SER A 460 -6.99 10.87 16.59
CA SER A 460 -7.67 9.98 15.64
C SER A 460 -7.30 8.51 15.84
N LEU A 461 -6.04 8.21 16.17
CA LEU A 461 -5.59 6.84 16.48
C LEU A 461 -6.28 6.30 17.75
N LYS A 462 -6.38 7.12 18.80
CA LYS A 462 -7.10 6.76 20.03
C LYS A 462 -8.58 6.48 19.77
N GLN A 463 -9.25 7.31 18.95
CA GLN A 463 -10.65 7.09 18.54
C GLN A 463 -10.83 5.79 17.75
N LEU A 464 -9.82 5.36 16.99
CA LEU A 464 -9.81 4.08 16.28
C LEU A 464 -9.48 2.88 17.18
N GLY A 465 -9.29 3.09 18.48
CA GLY A 465 -9.04 2.02 19.45
C GLY A 465 -7.58 1.58 19.56
N VAL A 466 -6.64 2.40 19.08
CA VAL A 466 -5.22 2.25 19.41
C VAL A 466 -5.07 2.56 20.89
N ARG A 467 -4.62 1.57 21.67
CA ARG A 467 -4.58 1.66 23.15
C ARG A 467 -3.38 2.44 23.66
N LYS A 468 -2.24 2.30 22.95
CA LYS A 468 -1.00 2.98 23.34
C LYS A 468 -0.42 3.74 22.16
N THR A 469 -0.05 4.97 22.41
CA THR A 469 0.77 5.81 21.53
C THR A 469 2.05 6.16 22.30
N VAL A 470 3.20 5.75 21.79
CA VAL A 470 4.49 5.82 22.49
C VAL A 470 5.46 6.65 21.69
N MET A 471 6.15 7.60 22.29
CA MET A 471 7.21 8.36 21.63
C MET A 471 8.58 7.82 22.09
N LEU A 472 9.46 7.53 21.14
CA LEU A 472 10.86 7.15 21.36
C LEU A 472 11.78 8.25 20.84
N THR A 473 12.68 8.78 21.67
CA THR A 473 13.59 9.86 21.25
C THR A 473 14.96 9.77 21.90
N GLY A 474 15.99 10.22 21.18
CA GLY A 474 17.32 10.43 21.71
C GLY A 474 17.50 11.73 22.50
N ASP A 475 16.48 12.61 22.50
CA ASP A 475 16.52 13.88 23.22
C ASP A 475 16.50 13.71 24.72
N LYS A 476 16.83 14.81 25.42
CA LYS A 476 16.76 14.88 26.88
C LYS A 476 15.34 14.75 27.39
N GLU A 477 15.23 14.30 28.65
CA GLU A 477 13.97 14.05 29.35
C GLU A 477 13.02 15.27 29.33
N GLU A 478 13.53 16.47 29.53
CA GLU A 478 12.72 17.69 29.60
C GLU A 478 12.03 17.99 28.24
N VAL A 479 12.78 17.85 27.12
CA VAL A 479 12.25 18.06 25.76
C VAL A 479 11.23 16.98 25.43
N ALA A 480 11.53 15.73 25.75
CA ALA A 480 10.66 14.61 25.49
C ALA A 480 9.32 14.75 26.23
N ARG A 481 9.38 15.14 27.50
CA ARG A 481 8.17 15.36 28.33
C ARG A 481 7.29 16.46 27.74
N GLN A 482 7.84 17.59 27.35
CA GLN A 482 7.06 18.70 26.78
C GLN A 482 6.33 18.25 25.50
N ILE A 483 7.04 17.62 24.56
CA ILE A 483 6.44 17.10 23.32
C ILE A 483 5.37 16.04 23.62
N ALA A 484 5.60 15.18 24.61
CA ALA A 484 4.65 14.16 25.01
C ALA A 484 3.36 14.76 25.60
N GLU A 485 3.47 15.80 26.44
CA GLU A 485 2.33 16.53 26.98
C GLU A 485 1.55 17.26 25.89
N GLU A 486 2.24 17.91 24.94
CA GLU A 486 1.66 18.68 23.85
C GLU A 486 0.93 17.77 22.85
N THR A 487 1.55 16.65 22.46
CA THR A 487 0.98 15.66 21.55
C THR A 487 0.00 14.70 22.24
N LYS A 488 -0.01 14.65 23.56
CA LYS A 488 -0.85 13.76 24.38
C LYS A 488 -0.58 12.28 24.09
N VAL A 489 0.64 11.88 23.76
CA VAL A 489 1.01 10.46 23.69
C VAL A 489 0.83 9.80 25.07
N THR A 490 0.57 8.50 25.09
CA THR A 490 0.31 7.79 26.36
C THR A 490 1.57 7.47 27.15
N GLU A 491 2.72 7.39 26.47
CA GLU A 491 4.00 7.00 27.05
C GLU A 491 5.14 7.61 26.22
N TYR A 492 6.27 7.95 26.84
CA TYR A 492 7.46 8.38 26.11
C TYR A 492 8.74 7.84 26.77
N HIS A 493 9.79 7.70 26.00
CA HIS A 493 11.10 7.29 26.45
C HIS A 493 12.17 8.20 25.82
N ALA A 494 12.97 8.80 26.65
CA ALA A 494 14.00 9.80 26.31
C ALA A 494 15.41 9.22 26.40
N ASN A 495 16.42 9.99 25.97
CA ASN A 495 17.85 9.64 26.02
C ASN A 495 18.19 8.28 25.37
N LEU A 496 17.45 7.85 24.34
CA LEU A 496 17.64 6.56 23.70
C LEU A 496 18.71 6.64 22.59
N LEU A 497 19.62 5.67 22.59
CA LEU A 497 20.45 5.39 21.43
C LEU A 497 19.65 4.59 20.37
N PRO A 498 20.09 4.56 19.10
CA PRO A 498 19.39 3.77 18.08
C PRO A 498 19.20 2.28 18.44
N ALA A 499 20.17 1.66 19.11
CA ALA A 499 20.06 0.28 19.59
C ALA A 499 19.00 0.12 20.68
N ASP A 500 18.88 1.10 21.58
CA ASP A 500 17.86 1.08 22.64
C ASP A 500 16.45 1.12 22.08
N LYS A 501 16.22 1.87 20.98
CA LYS A 501 14.92 1.90 20.30
C LYS A 501 14.52 0.50 19.81
N VAL A 502 15.46 -0.26 19.23
CA VAL A 502 15.23 -1.64 18.77
C VAL A 502 14.91 -2.56 19.96
N ASP A 503 15.59 -2.39 21.08
CA ASP A 503 15.31 -3.17 22.29
C ASP A 503 13.94 -2.84 22.86
N TYR A 504 13.54 -1.58 22.88
CA TYR A 504 12.21 -1.17 23.35
C TYR A 504 11.11 -1.80 22.48
N ILE A 505 11.17 -1.67 21.17
CA ILE A 505 10.15 -2.28 20.30
C ILE A 505 10.12 -3.80 20.46
N THR A 506 11.26 -4.46 20.61
CA THR A 506 11.34 -5.91 20.83
C THR A 506 10.67 -6.33 22.14
N ARG A 507 10.84 -5.58 23.23
CA ARG A 507 10.13 -5.81 24.50
C ARG A 507 8.63 -5.69 24.35
N PHE A 508 8.15 -4.67 23.64
CA PHE A 508 6.71 -4.49 23.40
C PHE A 508 6.14 -5.61 22.53
N ILE A 509 6.84 -6.05 21.49
CA ILE A 509 6.43 -7.19 20.65
C ILE A 509 6.35 -8.48 21.46
N THR A 510 7.29 -8.70 22.38
CA THR A 510 7.29 -9.90 23.22
C THR A 510 6.17 -9.86 24.27
N ALA A 511 5.80 -8.68 24.75
CA ALA A 511 4.77 -8.48 25.80
C ALA A 511 3.35 -8.32 25.24
N LYS A 512 3.16 -8.20 23.93
CA LYS A 512 1.84 -8.00 23.31
C LYS A 512 0.95 -9.25 23.47
N LYS A 513 -0.37 -9.06 23.49
CA LYS A 513 -1.33 -10.17 23.50
C LYS A 513 -1.41 -10.81 22.11
N GLU A 514 -1.82 -12.07 22.07
CA GLU A 514 -2.10 -12.76 20.82
C GLU A 514 -3.15 -11.99 19.99
N GLY A 515 -2.89 -11.82 18.70
CA GLY A 515 -3.76 -11.06 17.80
C GLY A 515 -3.56 -9.54 17.81
N GLU A 516 -2.71 -8.98 18.66
CA GLU A 516 -2.34 -7.57 18.64
C GLU A 516 -1.11 -7.33 17.77
N THR A 517 -1.06 -6.15 17.16
CA THR A 517 0.08 -5.72 16.35
C THR A 517 0.59 -4.36 16.80
N ILE A 518 1.88 -4.12 16.58
CA ILE A 518 2.62 -2.93 16.97
C ILE A 518 3.21 -2.30 15.71
N ALA A 519 2.94 -1.02 15.48
CA ALA A 519 3.59 -0.24 14.44
C ALA A 519 4.69 0.65 15.01
N PHE A 520 5.73 0.86 14.23
CA PHE A 520 6.70 1.92 14.43
C PHE A 520 6.65 2.89 13.26
N VAL A 521 6.65 4.19 13.57
CA VAL A 521 6.60 5.29 12.60
C VAL A 521 7.89 6.10 12.70
N GLY A 522 8.60 6.24 11.60
CA GLY A 522 9.88 6.96 11.54
C GLY A 522 10.13 7.60 10.17
N ASP A 523 11.10 8.53 10.10
CA ASP A 523 11.56 9.15 8.85
C ASP A 523 12.60 8.30 8.10
N GLY A 524 13.19 7.37 8.76
CA GLY A 524 13.85 6.17 8.26
C GLY A 524 15.34 6.21 8.02
N ILE A 525 16.05 7.32 8.14
CA ILE A 525 17.52 7.29 7.93
C ILE A 525 18.19 6.53 9.08
N ASN A 526 17.82 6.86 10.31
CA ASN A 526 18.38 6.25 11.52
C ASN A 526 17.51 5.12 12.09
N ASP A 527 16.27 5.01 11.65
CA ASP A 527 15.26 4.14 12.22
C ASP A 527 14.99 2.87 11.39
N ALA A 528 15.68 2.68 10.26
CA ALA A 528 15.51 1.50 9.40
C ALA A 528 15.56 0.15 10.17
N PRO A 529 16.46 -0.07 11.14
CA PRO A 529 16.44 -1.30 11.94
C PRO A 529 15.21 -1.44 12.83
N VAL A 530 14.64 -0.32 13.31
CA VAL A 530 13.46 -0.28 14.16
C VAL A 530 12.20 -0.53 13.32
N LEU A 531 12.13 0.10 12.12
CA LEU A 531 11.07 -0.13 11.13
C LEU A 531 10.98 -1.60 10.73
N ALA A 532 12.12 -2.21 10.37
CA ALA A 532 12.16 -3.62 9.99
C ALA A 532 11.84 -4.60 11.14
N ARG A 533 11.98 -4.16 12.39
CA ARG A 533 11.73 -5.00 13.59
C ARG A 533 10.26 -4.96 14.05
N ALA A 534 9.52 -3.92 13.72
CA ALA A 534 8.11 -3.76 14.06
C ALA A 534 7.23 -4.83 13.38
N ASP A 535 6.01 -5.06 13.87
CA ASP A 535 5.03 -5.86 13.11
C ASP A 535 4.58 -5.11 11.84
N VAL A 536 4.60 -3.76 11.90
CA VAL A 536 4.39 -2.86 10.76
C VAL A 536 5.31 -1.66 10.88
N GLY A 537 6.30 -1.57 10.00
CA GLY A 537 7.12 -0.38 9.84
C GLY A 537 6.42 0.63 8.94
N ILE A 538 6.25 1.88 9.40
CA ILE A 538 5.61 2.96 8.66
C ILE A 538 6.64 4.07 8.42
N ALA A 539 7.02 4.29 7.16
CA ALA A 539 7.92 5.38 6.78
C ALA A 539 7.16 6.65 6.46
N MET A 540 7.70 7.79 6.92
CA MET A 540 7.20 9.12 6.62
C MET A 540 7.83 9.65 5.32
N GLY A 541 6.99 10.23 4.45
CA GLY A 541 7.39 10.94 3.24
C GLY A 541 8.05 10.07 2.15
N ALA A 542 7.45 10.01 0.97
CA ALA A 542 8.02 9.30 -0.20
C ALA A 542 9.34 9.92 -0.70
N LEU A 543 9.68 11.11 -0.23
CA LEU A 543 10.91 11.88 -0.52
C LEU A 543 12.01 11.62 0.51
N GLY A 544 11.74 10.78 1.52
CA GLY A 544 12.70 10.39 2.55
C GLY A 544 13.81 9.48 2.05
N SER A 545 14.61 9.00 2.99
CA SER A 545 15.73 8.09 2.73
C SER A 545 15.27 6.82 2.00
N ASP A 546 15.98 6.44 0.94
CA ASP A 546 15.78 5.17 0.23
C ASP A 546 15.83 3.97 1.20
N ALA A 547 16.66 4.03 2.23
CA ALA A 547 16.76 3.02 3.28
C ALA A 547 15.46 2.87 4.09
N ALA A 548 14.74 3.96 4.34
CA ALA A 548 13.44 3.92 5.01
C ALA A 548 12.37 3.27 4.15
N ILE A 549 12.33 3.69 2.89
CA ILE A 549 11.40 3.13 1.91
C ILE A 549 11.60 1.63 1.79
N GLU A 550 12.85 1.15 1.79
CA GLU A 550 13.15 -0.28 1.69
C GLU A 550 12.77 -1.04 2.97
N ALA A 551 13.06 -0.49 4.14
CA ALA A 551 12.84 -1.13 5.43
C ALA A 551 11.38 -1.11 5.90
N ALA A 552 10.56 -0.16 5.45
CA ALA A 552 9.17 -0.01 5.88
C ALA A 552 8.21 -0.91 5.11
N ASP A 553 7.12 -1.28 5.73
CA ASP A 553 6.01 -2.07 5.17
C ASP A 553 4.88 -1.18 4.62
N VAL A 554 4.79 0.03 5.15
CA VAL A 554 3.82 1.06 4.77
C VAL A 554 4.56 2.38 4.58
N ILE A 555 4.25 3.10 3.50
CA ILE A 555 4.86 4.38 3.19
C ILE A 555 3.76 5.43 3.08
N LEU A 556 3.89 6.50 3.84
CA LEU A 556 3.04 7.69 3.72
C LEU A 556 3.66 8.60 2.66
N MET A 557 2.97 8.78 1.54
CA MET A 557 3.51 9.49 0.37
C MET A 557 3.62 11.00 0.60
N ASP A 558 2.71 11.55 1.39
CA ASP A 558 2.79 12.90 1.96
C ASP A 558 3.29 12.80 3.40
N ASP A 559 3.91 13.85 3.89
CA ASP A 559 4.50 13.88 5.22
C ASP A 559 3.45 14.11 6.34
N LYS A 560 2.26 13.44 6.22
CA LYS A 560 1.12 13.61 7.13
C LYS A 560 0.85 12.37 7.98
N LEU A 561 0.94 12.52 9.30
CA LEU A 561 0.63 11.48 10.28
C LEU A 561 -0.84 11.04 10.27
N SER A 562 -1.75 11.93 9.89
CA SER A 562 -3.20 11.64 9.78
C SER A 562 -3.50 10.50 8.80
N LYS A 563 -2.60 10.21 7.85
CA LYS A 563 -2.71 9.08 6.91
C LYS A 563 -2.62 7.71 7.60
N ILE A 564 -2.01 7.61 8.77
CA ILE A 564 -1.97 6.36 9.57
C ILE A 564 -3.40 5.96 9.96
N ALA A 565 -4.18 6.91 10.44
CA ALA A 565 -5.59 6.67 10.78
C ALA A 565 -6.42 6.27 9.54
N LEU A 566 -6.13 6.85 8.38
CA LEU A 566 -6.72 6.46 7.10
C LEU A 566 -6.34 5.02 6.71
N ALA A 567 -5.05 4.65 6.83
CA ALA A 567 -4.55 3.30 6.56
C ALA A 567 -5.28 2.25 7.40
N ILE A 568 -5.45 2.50 8.70
CA ILE A 568 -6.19 1.61 9.61
C ILE A 568 -7.66 1.46 9.18
N LYS A 569 -8.34 2.57 8.84
CA LYS A 569 -9.75 2.54 8.39
C LYS A 569 -9.91 1.73 7.11
N LEU A 570 -9.05 1.95 6.12
CA LEU A 570 -9.07 1.23 4.85
C LEU A 570 -8.78 -0.26 5.05
N SER A 571 -7.79 -0.60 5.88
CA SER A 571 -7.45 -1.99 6.20
C SER A 571 -8.61 -2.71 6.88
N ARG A 572 -9.24 -2.10 7.88
CA ARG A 572 -10.43 -2.66 8.54
C ARG A 572 -11.61 -2.86 7.59
N ARG A 573 -11.86 -1.90 6.71
CA ARG A 573 -12.90 -1.99 5.69
C ARG A 573 -12.63 -3.13 4.70
N THR A 574 -11.39 -3.26 4.22
CA THR A 574 -10.98 -4.33 3.31
C THR A 574 -11.20 -5.71 3.93
N ILE A 575 -10.76 -5.91 5.17
CA ILE A 575 -10.95 -7.18 5.90
C ILE A 575 -12.42 -7.47 6.17
N PHE A 576 -13.21 -6.43 6.48
CA PHE A 576 -14.65 -6.59 6.66
C PHE A 576 -15.32 -7.10 5.39
N ILE A 577 -15.02 -6.49 4.23
CA ILE A 577 -15.56 -6.92 2.93
C ILE A 577 -15.08 -8.34 2.56
N ALA A 578 -13.82 -8.66 2.83
CA ALA A 578 -13.29 -10.01 2.60
C ALA A 578 -14.04 -11.07 3.44
N LYS A 579 -14.32 -10.78 4.71
CA LYS A 579 -15.11 -11.64 5.58
C LYS A 579 -16.57 -11.73 5.14
N GLU A 580 -17.17 -10.61 4.73
CA GLU A 580 -18.54 -10.56 4.20
C GLU A 580 -18.67 -11.48 2.98
N ASN A 581 -17.74 -11.38 2.01
CA ASN A 581 -17.69 -12.26 0.85
C ASN A 581 -17.53 -13.73 1.24
N ALA A 582 -16.64 -14.03 2.18
CA ALA A 582 -16.41 -15.40 2.64
C ALA A 582 -17.66 -16.02 3.26
N TRP A 583 -18.31 -15.34 4.20
CA TRP A 583 -19.51 -15.84 4.85
C TRP A 583 -20.71 -15.97 3.90
N PHE A 584 -20.86 -15.01 2.98
CA PHE A 584 -21.89 -15.05 1.95
C PHE A 584 -21.70 -16.25 1.02
N ALA A 585 -20.48 -16.45 0.51
CA ALA A 585 -20.16 -17.56 -0.38
C ALA A 585 -20.35 -18.92 0.31
N ILE A 586 -19.85 -19.08 1.55
CA ILE A 586 -20.02 -20.31 2.32
C ILE A 586 -21.49 -20.58 2.63
N GLY A 587 -22.24 -19.56 3.03
CA GLY A 587 -23.65 -19.71 3.38
C GLY A 587 -24.53 -20.21 2.22
N ILE A 588 -24.40 -19.58 1.05
CA ILE A 588 -25.13 -20.02 -0.14
C ILE A 588 -24.67 -21.41 -0.59
N LYS A 589 -23.37 -21.67 -0.55
CA LYS A 589 -22.80 -22.96 -0.92
C LYS A 589 -23.36 -24.10 -0.07
N VAL A 590 -23.39 -23.96 1.26
CA VAL A 590 -23.98 -24.95 2.17
C VAL A 590 -25.45 -25.16 1.85
N ALA A 591 -26.22 -24.10 1.56
CA ALA A 591 -27.63 -24.22 1.18
C ALA A 591 -27.81 -25.01 -0.11
N VAL A 592 -27.03 -24.70 -1.16
CA VAL A 592 -27.11 -25.41 -2.45
C VAL A 592 -26.65 -26.87 -2.34
N LEU A 593 -25.60 -27.16 -1.53
CA LEU A 593 -25.15 -28.54 -1.25
C LEU A 593 -26.25 -29.38 -0.58
N LEU A 594 -26.96 -28.79 0.37
CA LEU A 594 -28.08 -29.47 1.01
C LEU A 594 -29.20 -29.74 0.00
N LEU A 595 -29.58 -28.76 -0.82
CA LEU A 595 -30.59 -28.94 -1.87
C LEU A 595 -30.17 -30.02 -2.88
N ALA A 596 -28.90 -30.04 -3.31
CA ALA A 596 -28.36 -31.05 -4.21
C ALA A 596 -28.40 -32.47 -3.60
N THR A 597 -28.05 -32.61 -2.33
CA THR A 597 -28.09 -33.89 -1.61
C THR A 597 -29.50 -34.47 -1.54
N PHE A 598 -30.51 -33.61 -1.33
CA PHE A 598 -31.91 -34.02 -1.34
C PHE A 598 -32.50 -34.18 -2.75
N GLY A 599 -31.73 -33.87 -3.82
CA GLY A 599 -32.20 -33.95 -5.20
C GLY A 599 -33.15 -32.84 -5.61
N LEU A 600 -33.14 -31.71 -4.88
CA LEU A 600 -33.98 -30.53 -5.14
C LEU A 600 -33.30 -29.51 -6.05
N ALA A 601 -32.00 -29.66 -6.32
CA ALA A 601 -31.26 -28.80 -7.24
C ALA A 601 -30.68 -29.64 -8.38
N SER A 602 -30.88 -29.15 -9.63
CA SER A 602 -30.19 -29.70 -10.79
C SER A 602 -28.74 -29.20 -10.82
N MET A 603 -27.86 -29.91 -11.54
CA MET A 603 -26.46 -29.55 -11.71
C MET A 603 -26.31 -28.16 -12.35
N GLY A 604 -27.12 -27.84 -13.37
CA GLY A 604 -27.10 -26.54 -14.03
C GLY A 604 -27.54 -25.38 -13.12
N LEU A 605 -28.57 -25.59 -12.28
CA LEU A 605 -28.99 -24.57 -11.29
C LEU A 605 -27.92 -24.36 -10.23
N ALA A 606 -27.24 -25.41 -9.83
CA ALA A 606 -26.18 -25.36 -8.84
C ALA A 606 -24.97 -24.53 -9.33
N VAL A 607 -24.53 -24.75 -10.58
CA VAL A 607 -23.46 -23.96 -11.20
C VAL A 607 -23.88 -22.50 -11.42
N PHE A 608 -25.10 -22.27 -11.87
CA PHE A 608 -25.62 -20.91 -12.02
C PHE A 608 -25.60 -20.15 -10.70
N ALA A 609 -25.98 -20.79 -9.60
CA ALA A 609 -25.90 -20.19 -8.27
C ALA A 609 -24.45 -19.90 -7.86
N ASP A 610 -23.50 -20.81 -8.10
CA ASP A 610 -22.08 -20.62 -7.75
C ASP A 610 -21.44 -19.48 -8.53
N VAL A 611 -21.63 -19.43 -9.85
CA VAL A 611 -21.17 -18.32 -10.70
C VAL A 611 -21.82 -17.00 -10.30
N GLY A 612 -23.12 -17.01 -9.98
CA GLY A 612 -23.84 -15.82 -9.50
C GLY A 612 -23.26 -15.28 -8.19
N VAL A 613 -22.95 -16.16 -7.24
CA VAL A 613 -22.30 -15.79 -5.98
C VAL A 613 -20.90 -15.22 -6.24
N MET A 614 -20.14 -15.83 -7.13
CA MET A 614 -18.80 -15.34 -7.50
C MET A 614 -18.88 -13.92 -8.07
N VAL A 615 -19.78 -13.66 -9.02
CA VAL A 615 -19.98 -12.31 -9.62
C VAL A 615 -20.36 -11.29 -8.55
N LEU A 616 -21.27 -11.63 -7.65
CA LEU A 616 -21.66 -10.73 -6.54
C LEU A 616 -20.52 -10.47 -5.58
N ALA A 617 -19.73 -11.48 -5.24
CA ALA A 617 -18.56 -11.35 -4.37
C ALA A 617 -17.46 -10.49 -5.01
N VAL A 618 -17.23 -10.63 -6.32
CA VAL A 618 -16.31 -9.79 -7.10
C VAL A 618 -16.77 -8.33 -7.10
N LEU A 619 -18.05 -8.07 -7.37
CA LEU A 619 -18.59 -6.70 -7.33
C LEU A 619 -18.49 -6.09 -5.93
N ASN A 620 -18.73 -6.89 -4.90
CA ASN A 620 -18.57 -6.44 -3.50
C ASN A 620 -17.09 -6.15 -3.16
N ALA A 621 -16.15 -6.96 -3.65
CA ALA A 621 -14.70 -6.75 -3.48
C ALA A 621 -14.23 -5.38 -3.99
N MET A 622 -14.82 -4.88 -5.09
CA MET A 622 -14.50 -3.56 -5.64
C MET A 622 -14.87 -2.39 -4.70
N ARG A 623 -15.72 -2.59 -3.70
CA ARG A 623 -16.06 -1.58 -2.67
C ARG A 623 -14.93 -1.32 -1.69
N ALA A 624 -13.90 -2.16 -1.66
CA ALA A 624 -12.70 -1.97 -0.83
C ALA A 624 -11.79 -0.82 -1.33
N ARG A 625 -11.99 -0.37 -2.56
CA ARG A 625 -11.26 0.75 -3.18
C ARG A 625 -11.52 2.10 -2.51
#